data_fb91d367e0c7d446b27032e9c2c3ac5e
#
_entry.id   fb91d367e0c7d446b27032e9c2c3ac5e
#
_cell.length_a   1.000
_cell.length_b   1.000
_cell.length_c   1.000
_cell.angle_alpha   90.00
_cell.angle_beta   90.00
_cell.angle_gamma   90.00
#
_symmetry.space_group_name_H-M   'P 1'
#
loop_
_entity.id
_entity.type
_entity.pdbx_description
1 polymer ?
#
loop_
_entity_poly.entity_id
_entity_poly.type
_entity_poly.pdbx_seq_one_letter_code
_entity_poly.pdbx_strand_id
1 'polypeptide(L)'
;MKIDAKIRWMIDDSQLGIKRDSTETVLIDMDYTEADKNSVAESIEYELEAKYGVSLITSFDAADGHDFVIENMDDIIAELQELDEPY
;
A
#
# COMPACT_ATOMS: atom_id res chain seq x y z
N MET A 1 9.07 12.15 1.91
CA MET A 1 7.69 12.67 1.77
C MET A 1 6.70 11.65 2.30
N LYS A 2 5.75 12.12 3.10
CA LYS A 2 4.72 11.23 3.66
C LYS A 2 3.49 11.26 2.77
N ILE A 3 2.99 10.09 2.42
CA ILE A 3 1.88 9.93 1.48
C ILE A 3 0.85 8.99 2.09
N ASP A 4 -0.43 9.33 1.95
CA ASP A 4 -1.52 8.46 2.36
C ASP A 4 -1.77 7.40 1.29
N ALA A 5 -1.65 6.14 1.67
CA ALA A 5 -1.97 5.01 0.81
C ALA A 5 -3.33 4.45 1.21
N LYS A 6 -4.24 4.34 0.26
CA LYS A 6 -5.57 3.79 0.49
C LYS A 6 -5.60 2.34 0.08
N ILE A 7 -5.96 1.48 1.01
CA ILE A 7 -6.04 0.04 0.73
C ILE A 7 -7.46 -0.46 0.96
N ARG A 8 -7.80 -1.53 0.25
CA ARG A 8 -9.03 -2.26 0.47
C ARG A 8 -8.68 -3.71 0.76
N TRP A 9 -9.22 -4.24 1.85
CA TRP A 9 -8.96 -5.60 2.26
C TRP A 9 -9.76 -6.60 1.42
N MET A 10 -9.08 -7.66 1.00
CA MET A 10 -9.67 -8.73 0.20
C MET A 10 -9.92 -9.99 1.02
N ILE A 11 -9.63 -9.97 2.30
CA ILE A 11 -9.78 -11.10 3.20
C ILE A 11 -10.63 -10.74 4.42
N ASP A 12 -11.16 -11.77 5.07
CA ASP A 12 -11.77 -11.67 6.39
C ASP A 12 -10.82 -12.31 7.39
N ASP A 13 -10.42 -11.57 8.41
CA ASP A 13 -9.58 -12.09 9.50
C ASP A 13 -10.07 -11.52 10.82
N SER A 14 -10.85 -12.31 11.55
CA SER A 14 -11.46 -11.88 12.81
C SER A 14 -10.42 -11.67 13.91
N GLN A 15 -9.29 -12.36 13.85
CA GLN A 15 -8.23 -12.21 14.85
C GLN A 15 -7.55 -10.85 14.71
N LEU A 16 -7.41 -10.36 13.50
CA LEU A 16 -6.82 -9.05 13.21
C LEU A 16 -7.87 -7.93 13.15
N GLY A 17 -9.15 -8.27 13.19
CA GLY A 17 -10.21 -7.29 13.07
C GLY A 17 -10.41 -6.79 11.64
N ILE A 18 -10.02 -7.56 10.66
CA ILE A 18 -10.08 -7.19 9.24
C ILE A 18 -11.32 -7.82 8.60
N LYS A 19 -12.08 -7.02 7.85
CA LYS A 19 -13.24 -7.50 7.10
C LYS A 19 -13.01 -7.26 5.60
N ARG A 20 -13.49 -8.20 4.78
CA ARG A 20 -13.43 -8.07 3.33
C ARG A 20 -14.14 -6.79 2.88
N ASP A 21 -13.55 -6.12 1.89
CA ASP A 21 -14.04 -4.87 1.30
C ASP A 21 -14.01 -3.67 2.25
N SER A 22 -13.45 -3.82 3.45
CA SER A 22 -13.19 -2.67 4.30
C SER A 22 -11.97 -1.91 3.77
N THR A 23 -11.92 -0.61 4.01
CA THR A 23 -10.84 0.25 3.55
C THR A 23 -10.07 0.81 4.73
N GLU A 24 -8.80 1.12 4.48
CA GLU A 24 -7.91 1.64 5.49
C GLU A 24 -6.88 2.56 4.84
N THR A 25 -6.48 3.60 5.56
CA THR A 25 -5.42 4.51 5.10
C THR A 25 -4.15 4.23 5.88
N VAL A 26 -3.05 4.07 5.14
CA VAL A 26 -1.71 3.82 5.68
C VAL A 26 -0.81 4.97 5.28
N LEU A 27 -0.09 5.54 6.25
CA LEU A 27 0.88 6.59 5.97
C LEU A 27 2.25 5.96 5.68
N ILE A 28 2.78 6.24 4.49
CA ILE A 28 4.10 5.76 4.08
C ILE A 28 5.04 6.95 3.87
N ASP A 29 6.33 6.73 4.07
CA ASP A 29 7.35 7.77 3.86
C ASP A 29 8.29 7.30 2.75
N MET A 30 8.25 7.97 1.61
CA MET A 30 8.96 7.58 0.39
C MET A 30 9.51 8.81 -0.33
N ASP A 31 10.38 8.59 -1.33
CA ASP A 31 10.88 9.66 -2.19
C ASP A 31 10.77 9.25 -3.67
N TYR A 32 11.15 10.18 -4.57
CA TYR A 32 10.98 9.97 -6.01
C TYR A 32 11.78 8.79 -6.56
N THR A 33 12.85 8.37 -5.90
CA THR A 33 13.65 7.23 -6.35
C THR A 33 12.91 5.91 -6.16
N GLU A 34 11.84 5.92 -5.37
CA GLU A 34 11.03 4.76 -5.06
C GLU A 34 9.69 4.76 -5.83
N ALA A 35 9.57 5.60 -6.88
CA ALA A 35 8.31 5.80 -7.60
C ALA A 35 7.98 4.65 -8.56
N ASP A 36 7.90 3.43 -8.04
CA ASP A 36 7.46 2.25 -8.79
C ASP A 36 6.54 1.39 -7.93
N LYS A 37 5.77 0.54 -8.60
CA LYS A 37 4.73 -0.25 -7.92
C LYS A 37 5.30 -1.18 -6.86
N ASN A 38 6.46 -1.78 -7.13
CA ASN A 38 7.06 -2.71 -6.18
C ASN A 38 7.50 -2.01 -4.90
N SER A 39 8.17 -0.86 -5.03
CA SER A 39 8.62 -0.10 -3.87
C SER A 39 7.44 0.41 -3.03
N VAL A 40 6.40 0.91 -3.69
CA VAL A 40 5.18 1.37 -3.01
C VAL A 40 4.52 0.21 -2.27
N ALA A 41 4.37 -0.93 -2.93
CA ALA A 41 3.76 -2.12 -2.31
C ALA A 41 4.57 -2.60 -1.10
N GLU A 42 5.88 -2.66 -1.22
CA GLU A 42 6.73 -3.07 -0.11
C GLU A 42 6.63 -2.13 1.09
N SER A 43 6.58 -0.83 0.85
CA SER A 43 6.43 0.14 1.94
C SER A 43 5.09 -0.02 2.65
N ILE A 44 4.02 -0.25 1.91
CA ILE A 44 2.70 -0.46 2.49
C ILE A 44 2.65 -1.78 3.26
N GLU A 45 3.21 -2.86 2.69
CA GLU A 45 3.28 -4.15 3.38
C GLU A 45 4.05 -4.02 4.69
N TYR A 46 5.17 -3.33 4.68
CA TYR A 46 5.99 -3.11 5.88
C TYR A 46 5.18 -2.43 6.98
N GLU A 47 4.46 -1.36 6.64
CA GLU A 47 3.65 -0.63 7.63
C GLU A 47 2.51 -1.48 8.18
N LEU A 48 1.84 -2.26 7.31
CA LEU A 48 0.76 -3.14 7.74
C LEU A 48 1.27 -4.31 8.58
N GLU A 49 2.41 -4.88 8.22
CA GLU A 49 3.03 -5.95 9.01
C GLU A 49 3.42 -5.45 10.40
N ALA A 50 3.93 -4.22 10.49
CA ALA A 50 4.24 -3.60 11.78
C ALA A 50 2.99 -3.37 12.61
N LYS A 51 1.88 -2.99 11.96
CA LYS A 51 0.62 -2.73 12.65
C LYS A 51 -0.06 -4.00 13.15
N TYR A 52 -0.12 -5.03 12.32
CA TYR A 52 -0.86 -6.25 12.63
C TYR A 52 0.00 -7.40 13.15
N GLY A 53 1.32 -7.31 12.97
CA GLY A 53 2.24 -8.32 13.46
C GLY A 53 2.28 -9.61 12.64
N VAL A 54 1.78 -9.58 11.40
CA VAL A 54 1.77 -10.73 10.49
C VAL A 54 2.18 -10.30 9.10
N SER A 55 2.67 -11.26 8.29
CA SER A 55 3.00 -10.99 6.89
C SER A 55 1.73 -10.84 6.05
N LEU A 56 1.68 -9.79 5.26
CA LEU A 56 0.54 -9.47 4.39
C LEU A 56 1.04 -9.28 2.96
N ILE A 57 0.21 -9.67 1.98
CA ILE A 57 0.60 -9.67 0.58
C ILE A 57 -0.34 -8.78 -0.23
N THR A 58 0.24 -7.84 -1.02
CA THR A 58 -0.55 -6.99 -1.90
C THR A 58 -1.08 -7.77 -3.09
N SER A 59 -2.16 -7.28 -3.69
CA SER A 59 -2.70 -7.82 -4.93
C SER A 59 -2.68 -6.78 -6.06
N PHE A 60 -1.72 -5.85 -6.02
CA PHE A 60 -1.68 -4.77 -7.01
C PHE A 60 -1.50 -5.27 -8.46
N ASP A 61 -0.95 -6.46 -8.66
CA ASP A 61 -0.80 -7.06 -9.98
C ASP A 61 -1.88 -8.10 -10.29
N ALA A 62 -2.93 -8.15 -9.49
CA ALA A 62 -4.07 -9.03 -9.65
C ALA A 62 -3.78 -10.53 -9.51
N ALA A 63 -2.68 -10.91 -8.86
CA ALA A 63 -2.40 -12.32 -8.59
C ALA A 63 -3.32 -12.86 -7.48
N ASP A 64 -3.64 -14.16 -7.55
CA ASP A 64 -4.50 -14.80 -6.57
C ASP A 64 -3.86 -14.90 -5.19
N GLY A 65 -4.71 -14.91 -4.15
CA GLY A 65 -4.27 -15.14 -2.78
C GLY A 65 -3.70 -13.95 -2.06
N HIS A 66 -3.85 -12.79 -2.60
CA HIS A 66 -3.38 -11.56 -1.98
C HIS A 66 -4.38 -11.04 -0.95
N ASP A 67 -3.86 -10.38 0.08
CA ASP A 67 -4.66 -9.97 1.23
C ASP A 67 -5.32 -8.61 1.04
N PHE A 68 -4.73 -7.73 0.25
CA PHE A 68 -5.28 -6.39 0.03
C PHE A 68 -4.86 -5.82 -1.32
N VAL A 69 -5.61 -4.81 -1.77
CA VAL A 69 -5.28 -4.04 -2.98
C VAL A 69 -5.00 -2.59 -2.59
N ILE A 70 -4.13 -1.95 -3.34
CA ILE A 70 -3.80 -0.54 -3.17
C ILE A 70 -4.65 0.26 -4.15
N GLU A 71 -5.64 0.99 -3.64
CA GLU A 71 -6.63 1.65 -4.50
C GLU A 71 -6.11 2.90 -5.19
N ASN A 72 -5.14 3.60 -4.59
CA ASN A 72 -4.61 4.84 -5.14
C ASN A 72 -3.15 4.70 -5.59
N MET A 73 -2.75 3.54 -6.10
CA MET A 73 -1.38 3.29 -6.55
C MET A 73 -0.90 4.34 -7.55
N ASP A 74 -1.71 4.67 -8.55
CA ASP A 74 -1.33 5.63 -9.58
C ASP A 74 -1.14 7.03 -9.01
N ASP A 75 -1.98 7.43 -8.06
CA ASP A 75 -1.85 8.72 -7.40
C ASP A 75 -0.59 8.80 -6.56
N ILE A 76 -0.23 7.73 -5.85
CA ILE A 76 1.00 7.65 -5.07
C ILE A 76 2.22 7.81 -5.96
N ILE A 77 2.25 7.09 -7.06
CA ILE A 77 3.36 7.15 -8.02
C ILE A 77 3.46 8.55 -8.63
N ALA A 78 2.33 9.15 -9.00
CA ALA A 78 2.31 10.50 -9.54
C ALA A 78 2.86 11.52 -8.55
N GLU A 79 2.49 11.43 -7.27
CA GLU A 79 3.02 12.31 -6.23
C GLU A 79 4.52 12.15 -6.06
N LEU A 80 5.03 10.92 -6.08
CA LEU A 80 6.46 10.65 -5.98
C LEU A 80 7.21 11.20 -7.19
N GLN A 81 6.65 11.08 -8.38
CA GLN A 81 7.27 11.60 -9.59
C GLN A 81 7.35 13.12 -9.61
N GLU A 82 6.42 13.81 -8.98
CA GLU A 82 6.46 15.27 -8.85
C GLU A 82 7.68 15.74 -8.07
N LEU A 83 8.21 14.93 -7.16
CA LEU A 83 9.42 15.27 -6.40
C LEU A 83 10.68 15.33 -7.27
N ASP A 84 10.66 14.70 -8.44
CA ASP A 84 11.78 14.64 -9.38
C ASP A 84 11.66 15.69 -10.48
N GLU A 85 10.69 16.58 -10.42
CA GLU A 85 10.41 17.48 -11.50
C GLU A 85 11.49 18.57 -11.61
N PRO A 86 12.15 18.70 -12.79
CA PRO A 86 13.18 19.71 -12.98
C PRO A 86 12.59 21.11 -13.24
N TYR A 87 13.38 22.10 -12.95
CA TYR A 87 13.01 23.49 -13.22
C TYR A 87 13.89 24.07 -14.31
#